data_7871dee54a55d067ec41dbf946a2367b
#
_entry.id   7871dee54a55d067ec41dbf946a2367b
#
_cell.length_a   1.000
_cell.length_b   1.000
_cell.length_c   1.000
_cell.angle_alpha   90.00
_cell.angle_beta   90.00
_cell.angle_gamma   90.00
#
_symmetry.space_group_name_H-M   'P 1'
#
loop_
_entity.id
_entity.type
_entity.pdbx_description
1 polymer ?
#
loop_
_entity_poly.entity_id
_entity_poly.type
_entity_poly.pdbx_seq_one_letter_code
_entity_poly.pdbx_strand_id
1 'polypeptide(L)'
;MRRIAFVQQKGGVGKTSLAIHAACTLADMGYKTLLVDMDPQGSILAWYDQATGLPEKLSVSTCDQAAALDDLAGFTYVIIDTPGRLSAAVLPHCEAVILPITPSPLDIWAAADSVQLIKDFQSKKPLSAALMVNRMQANTRLSREVFEVIKGYGLPLIKKPVRQRTAYATSLAQGSFEKNEEMRDFARNLISMSK
;
A
#
# COMPACT_ATOMS: atom_id res chain seq x y z
N MET A 1 -16.46 6.46 -3.58
CA MET A 1 -15.54 5.65 -2.77
C MET A 1 -14.43 5.13 -3.66
N ARG A 2 -13.18 5.06 -3.18
CA ARG A 2 -12.02 4.58 -3.92
C ARG A 2 -11.29 3.51 -3.11
N ARG A 3 -11.20 2.30 -3.65
CA ARG A 3 -10.54 1.14 -3.03
C ARG A 3 -9.15 0.99 -3.62
N ILE A 4 -8.13 1.05 -2.76
CA ILE A 4 -6.71 1.02 -3.14
C ILE A 4 -6.06 -0.12 -2.36
N ALA A 5 -5.59 -1.15 -3.05
CA ALA A 5 -4.94 -2.29 -2.43
C ALA A 5 -3.41 -2.23 -2.54
N PHE A 6 -2.73 -2.67 -1.49
CA PHE A 6 -1.31 -2.94 -1.51
C PHE A 6 -1.09 -4.41 -1.86
N VAL A 7 -0.57 -4.67 -3.04
CA VAL A 7 -0.43 -6.04 -3.59
C VAL A 7 1.04 -6.37 -3.85
N GLN A 8 1.49 -7.49 -3.34
CA GLN A 8 2.79 -8.10 -3.63
C GLN A 8 2.78 -9.51 -3.05
N GLN A 9 3.14 -10.49 -3.86
CA GLN A 9 3.16 -11.89 -3.42
C GLN A 9 4.25 -12.13 -2.37
N LYS A 10 5.39 -11.46 -2.51
CA LYS A 10 6.48 -11.57 -1.53
C LYS A 10 6.15 -10.90 -0.21
N GLY A 11 6.42 -11.59 0.89
CA GLY A 11 6.36 -11.03 2.24
C GLY A 11 7.51 -10.07 2.54
N GLY A 12 7.35 -9.21 3.56
CA GLY A 12 8.42 -8.36 4.07
C GLY A 12 8.69 -7.05 3.32
N VAL A 13 8.05 -6.78 2.18
CA VAL A 13 8.24 -5.54 1.41
C VAL A 13 7.59 -4.31 2.05
N GLY A 14 6.83 -4.48 3.13
CA GLY A 14 6.23 -3.41 3.92
C GLY A 14 4.81 -3.02 3.51
N LYS A 15 4.02 -3.91 2.89
CA LYS A 15 2.61 -3.64 2.54
C LYS A 15 1.81 -3.11 3.72
N THR A 16 1.75 -3.86 4.81
CA THR A 16 1.01 -3.52 6.03
C THR A 16 1.41 -2.17 6.60
N SER A 17 2.73 -1.92 6.75
CA SER A 17 3.21 -0.63 7.26
C SER A 17 2.81 0.54 6.36
N LEU A 18 2.91 0.37 5.04
CA LEU A 18 2.50 1.39 4.07
C LEU A 18 0.99 1.62 4.08
N ALA A 19 0.19 0.54 4.20
CA ALA A 19 -1.26 0.64 4.27
C ALA A 19 -1.70 1.42 5.50
N ILE A 20 -1.13 1.13 6.68
CA ILE A 20 -1.41 1.87 7.93
C ILE A 20 -1.06 3.35 7.76
N HIS A 21 0.18 3.67 7.36
CA HIS A 21 0.60 5.06 7.21
C HIS A 21 -0.21 5.82 6.15
N ALA A 22 -0.55 5.16 5.03
CA ALA A 22 -1.37 5.76 3.98
C ALA A 22 -2.79 6.07 4.48
N ALA A 23 -3.44 5.11 5.15
CA ALA A 23 -4.79 5.29 5.67
C ALA A 23 -4.84 6.38 6.75
N CYS A 24 -3.91 6.35 7.70
CA CYS A 24 -3.81 7.39 8.73
C CYS A 24 -3.56 8.77 8.12
N THR A 25 -2.67 8.86 7.11
CA THR A 25 -2.36 10.13 6.45
C THR A 25 -3.56 10.67 5.68
N LEU A 26 -4.30 9.84 4.95
CA LEU A 26 -5.53 10.25 4.26
C LEU A 26 -6.59 10.73 5.26
N ALA A 27 -6.75 10.03 6.39
CA ALA A 27 -7.66 10.45 7.44
C ALA A 27 -7.24 11.77 8.11
N ASP A 28 -5.93 11.97 8.37
CA ASP A 28 -5.35 13.24 8.88
C ASP A 28 -5.53 14.40 7.88
N MET A 29 -5.54 14.10 6.57
CA MET A 29 -5.87 15.06 5.52
C MET A 29 -7.38 15.36 5.41
N GLY A 30 -8.21 14.75 6.23
CA GLY A 30 -9.64 15.02 6.33
C GLY A 30 -10.56 14.09 5.51
N TYR A 31 -10.02 13.07 4.87
CA TYR A 31 -10.82 12.09 4.12
C TYR A 31 -11.35 10.99 5.04
N LYS A 32 -12.64 10.64 4.93
CA LYS A 32 -13.22 9.50 5.64
C LYS A 32 -12.61 8.21 5.06
N THR A 33 -11.76 7.56 5.82
CA THR A 33 -10.90 6.47 5.36
C THR A 33 -11.15 5.20 6.17
N LEU A 34 -11.31 4.07 5.47
CA LEU A 34 -11.32 2.73 6.05
C LEU A 34 -10.00 2.04 5.72
N LEU A 35 -9.36 1.47 6.73
CA LEU A 35 -8.24 0.54 6.57
C LEU A 35 -8.76 -0.88 6.76
N VAL A 36 -8.59 -1.71 5.74
CA VAL A 36 -9.06 -3.11 5.75
C VAL A 36 -7.87 -4.04 5.88
N ASP A 37 -7.88 -4.87 6.92
CA ASP A 37 -6.92 -5.97 7.10
C ASP A 37 -7.50 -7.25 6.49
N MET A 38 -6.87 -7.75 5.44
CA MET A 38 -7.21 -9.03 4.83
C MET A 38 -6.22 -10.14 5.20
N ASP A 39 -5.22 -9.85 6.04
CA ASP A 39 -4.29 -10.87 6.50
C ASP A 39 -4.88 -11.59 7.74
N PRO A 40 -5.03 -12.92 7.70
CA PRO A 40 -5.50 -13.70 8.86
C PRO A 40 -4.63 -13.55 10.12
N GLN A 41 -3.41 -13.02 9.98
CA GLN A 41 -2.56 -12.70 11.14
C GLN A 41 -3.09 -11.52 11.96
N GLY A 42 -3.97 -10.68 11.40
CA GLY A 42 -4.64 -9.59 12.11
C GLY A 42 -3.70 -8.50 12.64
N SER A 43 -2.58 -8.26 11.95
CA SER A 43 -1.55 -7.34 12.41
C SER A 43 -2.04 -5.89 12.51
N ILE A 44 -2.93 -5.47 11.62
CA ILE A 44 -3.51 -4.12 11.64
C ILE A 44 -4.49 -3.98 12.78
N LEU A 45 -5.34 -4.99 13.02
CA LEU A 45 -6.29 -4.95 14.13
C LEU A 45 -5.56 -4.92 15.48
N ALA A 46 -4.55 -5.78 15.66
CA ALA A 46 -3.72 -5.79 16.86
C ALA A 46 -3.00 -4.45 17.11
N TRP A 47 -2.53 -3.80 16.04
CA TRP A 47 -1.96 -2.45 16.11
C TRP A 47 -3.02 -1.43 16.51
N TYR A 48 -4.21 -1.47 15.89
CA TYR A 48 -5.29 -0.52 16.11
C TYR A 48 -5.81 -0.55 17.55
N ASP A 49 -5.92 -1.72 18.15
CA ASP A 49 -6.38 -1.91 19.53
C ASP A 49 -5.45 -1.25 20.57
N GLN A 50 -4.17 -1.07 20.23
CA GLN A 50 -3.17 -0.42 21.09
C GLN A 50 -2.95 1.05 20.71
N ALA A 51 -3.50 1.49 19.58
CA ALA A 51 -3.21 2.79 19.03
C ALA A 51 -3.92 3.91 19.79
N THR A 52 -3.23 5.05 19.90
CA THR A 52 -3.73 6.26 20.53
C THR A 52 -3.51 7.48 19.64
N GLY A 53 -4.37 8.48 19.74
CA GLY A 53 -4.21 9.72 18.98
C GLY A 53 -4.35 9.56 17.47
N LEU A 54 -5.06 8.55 17.02
CA LEU A 54 -5.37 8.34 15.61
C LEU A 54 -6.33 9.42 15.08
N PRO A 55 -6.30 9.69 13.76
CA PRO A 55 -7.23 10.62 13.14
C PRO A 55 -8.69 10.16 13.31
N GLU A 56 -9.59 11.07 13.69
CA GLU A 56 -11.03 10.78 13.90
C GLU A 56 -11.73 10.17 12.67
N LYS A 57 -11.22 10.47 11.47
CA LYS A 57 -11.80 9.98 10.20
C LYS A 57 -11.25 8.62 9.75
N LEU A 58 -10.43 7.98 10.59
CA LEU A 58 -9.94 6.63 10.36
C LEU A 58 -10.90 5.62 10.99
N SER A 59 -11.23 4.60 10.23
CA SER A 59 -11.87 3.36 10.70
C SER A 59 -11.03 2.17 10.30
N VAL A 60 -11.10 1.09 11.06
CA VAL A 60 -10.41 -0.17 10.76
C VAL A 60 -11.41 -1.31 10.74
N SER A 61 -11.23 -2.25 9.84
CA SER A 61 -12.05 -3.47 9.73
C SER A 61 -11.20 -4.62 9.22
N THR A 62 -11.67 -5.83 9.42
CA THR A 62 -11.13 -7.05 8.81
C THR A 62 -12.04 -7.51 7.67
N CYS A 63 -11.46 -8.23 6.71
CA CYS A 63 -12.21 -8.80 5.61
C CYS A 63 -11.55 -10.10 5.13
N ASP A 64 -12.25 -11.22 5.22
CA ASP A 64 -11.72 -12.54 4.84
C ASP A 64 -11.92 -12.87 3.36
N GLN A 65 -12.88 -12.21 2.71
CA GLN A 65 -13.26 -12.48 1.33
C GLN A 65 -13.22 -11.20 0.49
N ALA A 66 -12.53 -11.24 -0.63
CA ALA A 66 -12.39 -10.08 -1.50
C ALA A 66 -13.75 -9.54 -2.02
N ALA A 67 -14.74 -10.39 -2.23
CA ALA A 67 -16.08 -9.98 -2.66
C ALA A 67 -16.78 -9.07 -1.65
N ALA A 68 -16.53 -9.21 -0.35
CA ALA A 68 -17.12 -8.35 0.68
C ALA A 68 -16.62 -6.90 0.61
N LEU A 69 -15.54 -6.63 -0.14
CA LEU A 69 -15.09 -5.27 -0.42
C LEU A 69 -16.11 -4.44 -1.23
N ASP A 70 -16.98 -5.10 -1.98
CA ASP A 70 -18.01 -4.43 -2.78
C ASP A 70 -19.17 -3.90 -1.95
N ASP A 71 -19.40 -4.48 -0.76
CA ASP A 71 -20.46 -4.07 0.18
C ASP A 71 -20.06 -2.88 1.05
N LEU A 72 -18.77 -2.50 1.03
CA LEU A 72 -18.30 -1.36 1.81
C LEU A 72 -18.89 -0.05 1.27
N ALA A 73 -19.39 0.79 2.17
CA ALA A 73 -19.98 2.07 1.82
C ALA A 73 -19.67 3.16 2.85
N GLY A 74 -19.88 4.41 2.47
CA GLY A 74 -19.79 5.56 3.38
C GLY A 74 -18.37 6.08 3.62
N PHE A 75 -17.35 5.60 2.91
CA PHE A 75 -15.96 6.08 2.97
C PHE A 75 -15.57 6.81 1.69
N THR A 76 -14.60 7.72 1.81
CA THR A 76 -13.98 8.36 0.64
C THR A 76 -12.92 7.43 0.06
N TYR A 77 -12.07 6.88 0.94
CA TYR A 77 -11.01 5.92 0.59
C TYR A 77 -11.15 4.65 1.42
N VAL A 78 -10.87 3.53 0.79
CA VAL A 78 -10.69 2.23 1.43
C VAL A 78 -9.27 1.76 1.07
N ILE A 79 -8.42 1.65 2.07
CA ILE A 79 -7.04 1.16 1.94
C ILE A 79 -7.03 -0.30 2.37
N ILE A 80 -6.52 -1.17 1.51
CA ILE A 80 -6.61 -2.61 1.68
C ILE A 80 -5.20 -3.18 1.80
N ASP A 81 -4.89 -3.78 2.96
CA ASP A 81 -3.70 -4.62 3.12
C ASP A 81 -4.04 -6.06 2.75
N THR A 82 -3.22 -6.66 1.88
CA THR A 82 -3.48 -8.01 1.39
C THR A 82 -2.34 -8.96 1.72
N PRO A 83 -2.63 -10.20 2.16
CA PRO A 83 -1.64 -11.25 2.16
C PRO A 83 -1.26 -11.59 0.70
N GLY A 84 0.00 -11.95 0.48
CA GLY A 84 0.51 -12.20 -0.88
C GLY A 84 -0.35 -13.15 -1.72
N ARG A 85 -0.91 -14.18 -1.10
CA ARG A 85 -1.79 -15.19 -1.75
C ARG A 85 -3.11 -14.63 -2.28
N LEU A 86 -3.61 -13.52 -1.75
CA LEU A 86 -4.89 -12.91 -2.16
C LEU A 86 -4.71 -11.78 -3.18
N SER A 87 -3.48 -11.47 -3.61
CA SER A 87 -3.22 -10.38 -4.57
C SER A 87 -4.08 -10.47 -5.83
N ALA A 88 -4.29 -11.66 -6.39
CA ALA A 88 -5.14 -11.85 -7.57
C ALA A 88 -6.63 -11.62 -7.26
N ALA A 89 -7.10 -12.07 -6.11
CA ALA A 89 -8.52 -12.04 -5.75
C ALA A 89 -9.03 -10.61 -5.49
N VAL A 90 -8.18 -9.69 -5.04
CA VAL A 90 -8.58 -8.32 -4.72
C VAL A 90 -8.63 -7.39 -5.94
N LEU A 91 -7.92 -7.70 -7.03
CA LEU A 91 -7.84 -6.83 -8.21
C LEU A 91 -9.23 -6.46 -8.78
N PRO A 92 -10.21 -7.38 -8.90
CA PRO A 92 -11.54 -7.07 -9.43
C PRO A 92 -12.33 -6.05 -8.59
N HIS A 93 -11.96 -5.87 -7.33
CA HIS A 93 -12.68 -5.08 -6.33
C HIS A 93 -12.00 -3.74 -6.03
N CYS A 94 -10.93 -3.38 -6.77
CA CYS A 94 -10.16 -2.18 -6.55
C CYS A 94 -10.18 -1.24 -7.75
N GLU A 95 -10.15 0.06 -7.51
CA GLU A 95 -9.92 1.09 -8.52
C GLU A 95 -8.43 1.31 -8.76
N ALA A 96 -7.59 1.07 -7.74
CA ALA A 96 -6.15 1.20 -7.87
C ALA A 96 -5.38 0.15 -7.05
N VAL A 97 -4.17 -0.17 -7.48
CA VAL A 97 -3.25 -1.02 -6.73
C VAL A 97 -1.85 -0.40 -6.66
N ILE A 98 -1.21 -0.59 -5.52
CA ILE A 98 0.18 -0.22 -5.30
C ILE A 98 1.00 -1.49 -5.13
N LEU A 99 2.08 -1.59 -5.89
CA LEU A 99 3.06 -2.67 -5.80
C LEU A 99 4.34 -2.14 -5.14
N PRO A 100 4.52 -2.31 -3.82
CA PRO A 100 5.74 -1.91 -3.14
C PRO A 100 6.90 -2.85 -3.49
N ILE A 101 8.05 -2.26 -3.78
CA ILE A 101 9.31 -2.96 -4.09
C ILE A 101 10.40 -2.36 -3.22
N THR A 102 11.23 -3.18 -2.58
CA THR A 102 12.42 -2.70 -1.89
C THR A 102 13.63 -2.71 -2.84
N PRO A 103 14.67 -1.88 -2.60
CA PRO A 103 15.89 -1.89 -3.40
C PRO A 103 16.76 -3.12 -3.06
N SER A 104 16.25 -4.31 -3.36
CA SER A 104 16.89 -5.61 -3.20
C SER A 104 16.72 -6.39 -4.49
N PRO A 105 17.79 -7.00 -5.07
CA PRO A 105 17.66 -7.79 -6.29
C PRO A 105 16.61 -8.89 -6.19
N LEU A 106 16.53 -9.59 -5.05
CA LEU A 106 15.55 -10.64 -4.84
C LEU A 106 14.11 -10.12 -4.77
N ASP A 107 13.89 -8.91 -4.22
CA ASP A 107 12.58 -8.30 -4.15
C ASP A 107 12.15 -7.75 -5.51
N ILE A 108 13.09 -7.22 -6.27
CA ILE A 108 12.85 -6.78 -7.65
C ILE A 108 12.44 -7.97 -8.51
N TRP A 109 13.17 -9.08 -8.48
CA TRP A 109 12.83 -10.28 -9.25
C TRP A 109 11.47 -10.85 -8.84
N ALA A 110 11.21 -10.96 -7.55
CA ALA A 110 9.92 -11.44 -7.05
C ALA A 110 8.73 -10.52 -7.40
N ALA A 111 8.98 -9.26 -7.74
CA ALA A 111 7.94 -8.35 -8.20
C ALA A 111 7.44 -8.68 -9.61
N ALA A 112 8.23 -9.37 -10.44
CA ALA A 112 7.88 -9.68 -11.83
C ALA A 112 6.56 -10.44 -11.94
N ASP A 113 6.32 -11.43 -11.10
CA ASP A 113 5.08 -12.21 -11.09
C ASP A 113 3.86 -11.35 -10.72
N SER A 114 4.03 -10.46 -9.75
CA SER A 114 2.97 -9.52 -9.35
C SER A 114 2.70 -8.48 -10.44
N VAL A 115 3.73 -8.02 -11.14
CA VAL A 115 3.59 -7.13 -12.31
C VAL A 115 2.84 -7.83 -13.43
N GLN A 116 3.18 -9.07 -13.75
CA GLN A 116 2.51 -9.83 -14.79
C GLN A 116 1.04 -10.05 -14.45
N LEU A 117 0.73 -10.42 -13.22
CA LEU A 117 -0.64 -10.55 -12.72
C LEU A 117 -1.46 -9.28 -12.92
N ILE A 118 -0.90 -8.11 -12.57
CA ILE A 118 -1.57 -6.81 -12.75
C ILE A 118 -1.81 -6.53 -14.24
N LYS A 119 -0.81 -6.74 -15.10
CA LYS A 119 -0.93 -6.52 -16.55
C LYS A 119 -1.96 -7.44 -17.20
N ASP A 120 -1.99 -8.70 -16.81
CA ASP A 120 -2.98 -9.67 -17.30
C ASP A 120 -4.40 -9.26 -16.89
N PHE A 121 -4.56 -8.66 -15.71
CA PHE A 121 -5.83 -8.10 -15.30
C PHE A 121 -6.18 -6.83 -16.09
N GLN A 122 -5.24 -5.91 -16.25
CA GLN A 122 -5.42 -4.66 -17.00
C GLN A 122 -5.77 -4.89 -18.48
N SER A 123 -5.35 -6.01 -19.06
CA SER A 123 -5.75 -6.39 -20.43
C SER A 123 -7.25 -6.70 -20.56
N LYS A 124 -7.94 -6.97 -19.46
CA LYS A 124 -9.35 -7.38 -19.40
C LYS A 124 -10.26 -6.33 -18.79
N LYS A 125 -9.76 -5.57 -17.82
CA LYS A 125 -10.54 -4.57 -17.08
C LYS A 125 -9.67 -3.36 -16.70
N PRO A 126 -10.24 -2.16 -16.67
CA PRO A 126 -9.52 -0.98 -16.18
C PRO A 126 -9.08 -1.16 -14.73
N LEU A 127 -7.82 -0.89 -14.45
CA LEU A 127 -7.23 -0.85 -13.11
C LEU A 127 -6.05 0.11 -13.13
N SER A 128 -6.07 1.11 -12.25
CA SER A 128 -4.89 1.93 -12.02
C SER A 128 -3.85 1.13 -11.25
N ALA A 129 -2.60 1.16 -11.68
CA ALA A 129 -1.53 0.46 -10.99
C ALA A 129 -0.25 1.30 -10.96
N ALA A 130 0.48 1.27 -9.86
CA ALA A 130 1.80 1.88 -9.80
C ALA A 130 2.78 1.06 -8.95
N LEU A 131 4.03 1.10 -9.40
CA LEU A 131 5.17 0.64 -8.61
C LEU A 131 5.55 1.71 -7.59
N MET A 132 5.98 1.30 -6.40
CA MET A 132 6.47 2.20 -5.37
C MET A 132 7.73 1.63 -4.74
N VAL A 133 8.82 2.40 -4.75
CA VAL A 133 10.04 2.00 -4.05
C VAL A 133 9.88 2.30 -2.56
N ASN A 134 9.91 1.24 -1.76
CA ASN A 134 9.86 1.31 -0.31
C ASN A 134 11.23 1.01 0.31
N ARG A 135 11.45 1.45 1.54
CA ARG A 135 12.71 1.26 2.28
C ARG A 135 13.95 1.74 1.52
N MET A 136 13.80 2.86 0.82
CA MET A 136 14.89 3.46 0.08
C MET A 136 16.00 3.94 1.03
N GLN A 137 17.20 3.47 0.81
CA GLN A 137 18.40 3.97 1.52
C GLN A 137 19.11 5.00 0.64
N ALA A 138 19.42 6.16 1.21
CA ALA A 138 20.17 7.18 0.48
C ALA A 138 21.58 6.70 0.15
N ASN A 139 22.08 7.12 -1.01
CA ASN A 139 23.49 6.93 -1.43
C ASN A 139 23.98 5.49 -1.61
N THR A 140 23.09 4.49 -1.71
CA THR A 140 23.50 3.13 -2.06
C THR A 140 23.47 2.93 -3.58
N ARG A 141 24.32 2.01 -4.08
CA ARG A 141 24.33 1.60 -5.49
C ARG A 141 22.95 1.02 -5.88
N LEU A 142 22.42 0.13 -5.08
CA LEU A 142 21.11 -0.50 -5.30
C LEU A 142 19.97 0.53 -5.40
N SER A 143 20.01 1.57 -4.58
CA SER A 143 19.00 2.64 -4.61
C SER A 143 19.06 3.49 -5.90
N ARG A 144 20.19 3.56 -6.56
CA ARG A 144 20.31 4.22 -7.87
C ARG A 144 19.86 3.31 -9.00
N GLU A 145 20.19 2.04 -8.93
CA GLU A 145 19.90 1.07 -9.97
C GLU A 145 18.44 0.58 -9.98
N VAL A 146 17.79 0.54 -8.81
CA VAL A 146 16.40 0.03 -8.68
C VAL A 146 15.44 0.71 -9.64
N PHE A 147 15.52 2.03 -9.79
CA PHE A 147 14.61 2.78 -10.66
C PHE A 147 14.76 2.39 -12.13
N GLU A 148 15.97 2.16 -12.59
CA GLU A 148 16.23 1.76 -13.99
C GLU A 148 15.67 0.35 -14.27
N VAL A 149 15.86 -0.56 -13.32
CA VAL A 149 15.36 -1.94 -13.48
C VAL A 149 13.83 -1.98 -13.46
N ILE A 150 13.19 -1.32 -12.48
CA ILE A 150 11.73 -1.37 -12.35
C ILE A 150 10.99 -0.60 -13.44
N LYS A 151 11.61 0.40 -14.08
CA LYS A 151 11.05 1.03 -15.30
C LYS A 151 10.79 0.00 -16.40
N GLY A 152 11.65 -1.02 -16.52
CA GLY A 152 11.49 -2.13 -17.46
C GLY A 152 10.21 -2.95 -17.26
N TYR A 153 9.60 -2.87 -16.07
CA TYR A 153 8.32 -3.53 -15.82
C TYR A 153 7.12 -2.89 -16.52
N GLY A 154 7.26 -1.65 -17.04
CA GLY A 154 6.25 -1.01 -17.86
C GLY A 154 4.97 -0.62 -17.12
N LEU A 155 4.98 -0.57 -15.78
CA LEU A 155 3.93 0.04 -14.97
C LEU A 155 4.36 1.45 -14.54
N PRO A 156 3.41 2.39 -14.34
CA PRO A 156 3.69 3.69 -13.76
C PRO A 156 4.48 3.58 -12.44
N LEU A 157 5.37 4.54 -12.20
CA LEU A 157 6.21 4.58 -11.02
C LEU A 157 5.90 5.82 -10.20
N ILE A 158 5.63 5.65 -8.90
CA ILE A 158 5.56 6.76 -7.96
C ILE A 158 6.97 7.34 -7.81
N LYS A 159 7.13 8.59 -8.24
CA LYS A 159 8.47 9.22 -8.39
C LYS A 159 9.23 9.37 -7.07
N LYS A 160 8.52 9.64 -5.97
CA LYS A 160 9.12 9.81 -4.65
C LYS A 160 9.05 8.49 -3.88
N PRO A 161 10.21 7.86 -3.58
CA PRO A 161 10.22 6.63 -2.79
C PRO A 161 9.91 6.93 -1.31
N VAL A 162 9.45 5.92 -0.60
CA VAL A 162 9.42 5.95 0.87
C VAL A 162 10.77 5.48 1.38
N ARG A 163 11.41 6.32 2.20
CA ARG A 163 12.74 6.06 2.74
C ARG A 163 12.70 5.01 3.85
N GLN A 164 13.81 4.32 4.02
CA GLN A 164 14.00 3.50 5.21
C GLN A 164 14.29 4.41 6.40
N ARG A 165 13.33 4.48 7.33
CA ARG A 165 13.45 5.25 8.57
C ARG A 165 13.00 4.39 9.75
N THR A 166 13.76 4.42 10.81
CA THR A 166 13.36 3.78 12.09
C THR A 166 12.05 4.37 12.62
N ALA A 167 11.82 5.66 12.39
CA ALA A 167 10.60 6.36 12.79
C ALA A 167 9.32 5.64 12.34
N TYR A 168 9.27 5.09 11.11
CA TYR A 168 8.09 4.35 10.65
C TYR A 168 7.82 3.07 11.46
N ALA A 169 8.87 2.34 11.81
CA ALA A 169 8.71 1.14 12.64
C ALA A 169 8.41 1.49 14.10
N THR A 170 9.08 2.52 14.62
CA THR A 170 8.90 2.97 16.00
C THR A 170 7.50 3.54 16.23
N SER A 171 6.97 4.36 15.32
CA SER A 171 5.61 4.89 15.46
C SER A 171 4.57 3.77 15.47
N LEU A 172 4.70 2.77 14.59
CA LEU A 172 3.79 1.63 14.60
C LEU A 172 3.90 0.81 15.89
N ALA A 173 5.13 0.56 16.38
CA ALA A 173 5.34 -0.15 17.65
C ALA A 173 4.76 0.61 18.86
N GLN A 174 4.61 1.92 18.76
CA GLN A 174 4.01 2.80 19.76
C GLN A 174 2.50 3.02 19.56
N GLY A 175 1.85 2.28 18.66
CA GLY A 175 0.44 2.45 18.35
C GLY A 175 0.11 3.82 17.72
N SER A 176 1.02 4.36 16.91
CA SER A 176 0.85 5.66 16.25
C SER A 176 1.29 5.59 14.78
N PHE A 177 1.35 6.71 14.09
CA PHE A 177 1.83 6.80 12.71
C PHE A 177 2.68 8.05 12.49
N GLU A 178 3.54 8.01 11.46
CA GLU A 178 4.40 9.14 11.13
C GLU A 178 3.67 10.23 10.36
N LYS A 179 3.62 11.43 10.96
CA LYS A 179 3.09 12.65 10.33
C LYS A 179 4.23 13.42 9.66
N ASN A 180 4.50 13.13 8.40
CA ASN A 180 5.54 13.82 7.65
C ASN A 180 5.14 14.08 6.19
N GLU A 181 5.89 14.95 5.51
CA GLU A 181 5.61 15.34 4.13
C GLU A 181 5.81 14.19 3.14
N GLU A 182 6.69 13.23 3.43
CA GLU A 182 6.90 12.04 2.58
C GLU A 182 5.61 11.20 2.48
N MET A 183 4.93 10.98 3.62
CA MET A 183 3.64 10.26 3.63
C MET A 183 2.51 11.10 3.02
N ARG A 184 2.52 12.42 3.21
CA ARG A 184 1.55 13.31 2.54
C ARG A 184 1.72 13.30 1.02
N ASP A 185 2.94 13.33 0.52
CA ASP A 185 3.23 13.20 -0.91
C ASP A 185 2.77 11.83 -1.44
N PHE A 186 3.01 10.77 -0.66
CA PHE A 186 2.53 9.44 -1.02
C PHE A 186 0.99 9.40 -1.09
N ALA A 187 0.30 9.93 -0.09
CA ALA A 187 -1.16 10.02 -0.08
C ALA A 187 -1.71 10.84 -1.28
N ARG A 188 -1.06 11.94 -1.67
CA ARG A 188 -1.42 12.71 -2.87
C ARG A 188 -1.30 11.87 -4.15
N ASN A 189 -0.29 11.00 -4.25
CA ASN A 189 -0.19 10.07 -5.38
C ASN A 189 -1.36 9.08 -5.40
N LEU A 190 -1.74 8.51 -4.24
CA LEU A 190 -2.90 7.61 -4.14
C LEU A 190 -4.19 8.30 -4.60
N ILE A 191 -4.41 9.55 -4.17
CA ILE A 191 -5.55 10.37 -4.58
C ILE A 191 -5.55 10.58 -6.10
N SER A 192 -4.40 10.89 -6.69
CA SER A 192 -4.27 11.15 -8.12
C SER A 192 -4.54 9.92 -8.98
N MET A 193 -4.07 8.75 -8.53
CA MET A 193 -4.22 7.49 -9.25
C MET A 193 -5.64 6.94 -9.22
N SER A 194 -6.40 7.27 -8.20
CA SER A 194 -7.74 6.74 -7.98
C SER A 194 -8.86 7.63 -8.53
N LYS A 195 -8.52 8.69 -9.27
CA LYS A 195 -9.49 9.55 -9.98
C LYS A 195 -9.95 8.89 -11.27
#